data_7bffde4553f9cc005dcdfdb8b379542f
#
_entry.id   7bffde4553f9cc005dcdfdb8b379542f
#
_cell.length_a   1.000
_cell.length_b   1.000
_cell.length_c   1.000
_cell.angle_alpha   90.00
_cell.angle_beta   90.00
_cell.angle_gamma   90.00
#
_symmetry.space_group_name_H-M   'P 1'
#
loop_
_entity.id
_entity.type
_entity.pdbx_description
1 polymer ?
#
loop_
_entity_poly.entity_id
_entity_poly.type
_entity_poly.pdbx_seq_one_letter_code
_entity_poly.pdbx_strand_id
1 'polypeptide(L)'
;GICGSGIIEVIGEMVLAGILSSDGVIQASAAERSDRIIQNGRTFAFVLVPGDNPVMITQNDVRQIQLAKAALYAGVKLLMDRFPVQGVDEIRIAGAFGSNVDSKYAMLLGLIPDCALPHVTSVGNAASTGLRIALLNQESRVDLAALVKRVEKVETAVEPAFQQHFIEAMAIPHKTDPFSLLFEQIERPPPIAAEPLIRRRRNNRPQASS
;
A
#
# COMPACT_ATOMS: atom_id res chain seq x y z
N GLY A 1 -10.94 11.70 13.22
CA GLY A 1 -10.51 11.14 11.94
C GLY A 1 -9.02 10.79 11.97
N ILE A 2 -8.55 10.05 10.96
CA ILE A 2 -7.16 9.64 10.79
C ILE A 2 -6.62 10.39 9.58
N CYS A 3 -5.41 10.97 9.67
CA CYS A 3 -4.76 11.59 8.52
C CYS A 3 -4.21 10.53 7.54
N GLY A 4 -3.87 10.96 6.32
CA GLY A 4 -3.42 10.04 5.26
C GLY A 4 -2.13 9.29 5.60
N SER A 5 -1.15 9.92 6.24
CA SER A 5 0.07 9.24 6.71
C SER A 5 -0.25 8.28 7.87
N GLY A 6 -1.06 8.74 8.83
CA GLY A 6 -1.43 7.92 9.99
C GLY A 6 -2.17 6.63 9.64
N ILE A 7 -3.00 6.60 8.59
CA ILE A 7 -3.66 5.34 8.17
C ILE A 7 -2.65 4.33 7.62
N ILE A 8 -1.60 4.79 6.94
CA ILE A 8 -0.51 3.94 6.43
C ILE A 8 0.24 3.31 7.60
N GLU A 9 0.61 4.11 8.61
CA GLU A 9 1.31 3.63 9.80
C GLU A 9 0.46 2.63 10.60
N VAL A 10 -0.81 2.96 10.85
CA VAL A 10 -1.72 2.06 11.60
C VAL A 10 -1.89 0.71 10.91
N ILE A 11 -2.12 0.72 9.58
CA ILE A 11 -2.27 -0.55 8.83
C ILE A 11 -0.94 -1.30 8.85
N GLY A 12 0.20 -0.62 8.73
CA GLY A 12 1.53 -1.22 8.84
C GLY A 12 1.75 -1.87 10.20
N GLU A 13 1.40 -1.20 11.29
CA GLU A 13 1.47 -1.78 12.65
C GLU A 13 0.50 -2.97 12.83
N MET A 14 -0.69 -2.92 12.23
CA MET A 14 -1.61 -4.07 12.24
C MET A 14 -1.01 -5.29 11.52
N VAL A 15 -0.23 -5.08 10.46
CA VAL A 15 0.51 -6.16 9.77
C VAL A 15 1.60 -6.71 10.68
N LEU A 16 2.44 -5.86 11.27
CA LEU A 16 3.56 -6.26 12.15
C LEU A 16 3.05 -6.98 13.40
N ALA A 17 1.92 -6.55 13.95
CA ALA A 17 1.28 -7.19 15.10
C ALA A 17 0.55 -8.50 14.77
N GLY A 18 0.50 -8.92 13.51
CA GLY A 18 -0.26 -10.11 13.07
C GLY A 18 -1.77 -9.98 13.28
N ILE A 19 -2.28 -8.75 13.26
CA ILE A 19 -3.72 -8.46 13.26
C ILE A 19 -4.27 -8.54 11.84
N LEU A 20 -3.44 -8.15 10.87
CA LEU A 20 -3.77 -8.13 9.44
C LEU A 20 -2.92 -9.16 8.69
N SER A 21 -3.57 -10.01 7.89
CA SER A 21 -2.87 -10.97 7.03
C SER A 21 -2.25 -10.29 5.81
N SER A 22 -1.37 -11.00 5.11
CA SER A 22 -0.83 -10.57 3.81
C SER A 22 -1.91 -10.36 2.75
N ASP A 23 -3.06 -11.02 2.86
CA ASP A 23 -4.22 -10.81 1.99
C ASP A 23 -5.06 -9.59 2.40
N GLY A 24 -4.66 -8.88 3.45
CA GLY A 24 -5.35 -7.71 3.97
C GLY A 24 -6.62 -8.03 4.74
N VAL A 25 -6.70 -9.19 5.38
CA VAL A 25 -7.85 -9.59 6.19
C VAL A 25 -7.54 -9.38 7.68
N ILE A 26 -8.41 -8.63 8.37
CA ILE A 26 -8.35 -8.50 9.84
C ILE A 26 -8.74 -9.84 10.44
N GLN A 27 -7.85 -10.45 11.21
CA GLN A 27 -7.99 -11.80 11.71
C GLN A 27 -8.94 -11.89 12.90
N ALA A 28 -9.92 -12.80 12.85
CA ALA A 28 -10.83 -13.06 13.97
C ALA A 28 -10.08 -13.56 15.22
N SER A 29 -9.05 -14.39 15.03
CA SER A 29 -8.19 -14.88 16.10
C SER A 29 -7.43 -13.78 16.85
N ALA A 30 -7.22 -12.64 16.23
CA ALA A 30 -6.61 -11.49 16.88
C ALA A 30 -7.51 -10.88 17.98
N ALA A 31 -8.82 -11.09 17.92
CA ALA A 31 -9.76 -10.68 18.96
C ALA A 31 -9.53 -11.41 20.32
N GLU A 32 -8.91 -12.59 20.29
CA GLU A 32 -8.52 -13.31 21.51
C GLU A 32 -7.37 -12.62 22.26
N ARG A 33 -6.59 -11.78 21.53
CA ARG A 33 -5.41 -11.08 22.07
C ARG A 33 -5.67 -9.63 22.43
N SER A 34 -6.78 -9.05 21.93
CA SER A 34 -7.09 -7.63 22.14
C SER A 34 -8.59 -7.36 22.05
N ASP A 35 -9.12 -6.69 23.06
CA ASP A 35 -10.49 -6.17 23.12
C ASP A 35 -10.76 -5.02 22.12
N ARG A 36 -9.69 -4.49 21.51
CA ARG A 36 -9.79 -3.48 20.45
C ARG A 36 -10.21 -4.06 19.10
N ILE A 37 -10.22 -5.37 18.95
CA ILE A 37 -10.65 -6.02 17.72
C ILE A 37 -12.09 -6.47 17.91
N ILE A 38 -13.00 -5.77 17.27
CA ILE A 38 -14.44 -5.97 17.42
C ILE A 38 -15.05 -6.50 16.13
N GLN A 39 -16.12 -7.27 16.28
CA GLN A 39 -16.90 -7.70 15.12
C GLN A 39 -17.62 -6.50 14.50
N ASN A 40 -17.49 -6.33 13.19
CA ASN A 40 -18.14 -5.30 12.39
C ASN A 40 -18.90 -5.95 11.23
N GLY A 41 -20.17 -6.24 11.45
CA GLY A 41 -20.99 -6.99 10.51
C GLY A 41 -20.45 -8.42 10.30
N ARG A 42 -19.96 -8.71 9.08
CA ARG A 42 -19.37 -10.01 8.72
C ARG A 42 -17.85 -10.04 8.81
N THR A 43 -17.25 -8.94 9.15
CA THR A 43 -15.80 -8.72 9.22
C THR A 43 -15.41 -8.23 10.60
N PHE A 44 -14.15 -7.80 10.75
CA PHE A 44 -13.64 -7.21 11.98
C PHE A 44 -13.17 -5.79 11.73
N ALA A 45 -13.10 -5.00 12.81
CA ALA A 45 -12.51 -3.67 12.83
C ALA A 45 -11.57 -3.54 14.02
N PHE A 46 -10.54 -2.72 13.87
CA PHE A 46 -9.61 -2.36 14.95
C PHE A 46 -9.95 -0.98 15.50
N VAL A 47 -10.24 -0.89 16.79
CA VAL A 47 -10.60 0.35 17.48
C VAL A 47 -9.32 1.08 17.91
N LEU A 48 -9.03 2.21 17.30
CA LEU A 48 -7.89 3.07 17.66
C LEU A 48 -8.19 3.91 18.89
N VAL A 49 -9.35 4.57 18.90
CA VAL A 49 -9.80 5.39 20.01
C VAL A 49 -11.20 4.93 20.42
N PRO A 50 -11.36 4.36 21.62
CA PRO A 50 -12.67 3.98 22.13
C PRO A 50 -13.49 5.22 22.55
N GLY A 51 -14.79 5.07 22.73
CA GLY A 51 -15.71 6.10 23.22
C GLY A 51 -17.02 6.13 22.42
N ASP A 52 -17.84 7.15 22.64
CA ASP A 52 -19.15 7.31 22.01
C ASP A 52 -19.06 7.48 20.49
N ASN A 53 -17.97 8.08 20.01
CA ASN A 53 -17.63 8.20 18.58
C ASN A 53 -16.27 7.57 18.32
N PRO A 54 -16.17 6.24 18.27
CA PRO A 54 -14.91 5.55 18.16
C PRO A 54 -14.21 5.83 16.82
N VAL A 55 -12.89 5.99 16.86
CA VAL A 55 -12.07 5.99 15.65
C VAL A 55 -11.58 4.56 15.43
N MET A 56 -11.87 4.00 14.28
CA MET A 56 -11.54 2.61 13.97
C MET A 56 -11.03 2.45 12.54
N ILE A 57 -10.30 1.38 12.31
CA ILE A 57 -9.94 0.86 10.98
C ILE A 57 -10.86 -0.31 10.68
N THR A 58 -11.65 -0.20 9.65
CA THR A 58 -12.55 -1.26 9.18
C THR A 58 -11.87 -2.12 8.10
N GLN A 59 -12.43 -3.29 7.84
CA GLN A 59 -11.99 -4.12 6.71
C GLN A 59 -12.10 -3.39 5.36
N ASN A 60 -13.10 -2.51 5.22
CA ASN A 60 -13.26 -1.71 4.01
C ASN A 60 -12.13 -0.67 3.87
N ASP A 61 -11.71 -0.03 4.96
CA ASP A 61 -10.59 0.93 4.92
C ASP A 61 -9.30 0.23 4.47
N VAL A 62 -9.01 -0.94 5.02
CA VAL A 62 -7.87 -1.77 4.58
C VAL A 62 -7.97 -2.06 3.08
N ARG A 63 -9.17 -2.43 2.60
CA ARG A 63 -9.38 -2.74 1.18
C ARG A 63 -9.14 -1.53 0.28
N GLN A 64 -9.56 -0.33 0.69
CA GLN A 64 -9.29 0.90 -0.07
C GLN A 64 -7.78 1.19 -0.16
N ILE A 65 -7.05 1.00 0.92
CA ILE A 65 -5.59 1.16 0.91
C ILE A 65 -4.92 0.10 0.02
N GLN A 66 -5.39 -1.16 0.05
CA GLN A 66 -4.88 -2.20 -0.84
C GLN A 66 -5.08 -1.85 -2.32
N LEU A 67 -6.25 -1.34 -2.69
CA LEU A 67 -6.53 -0.92 -4.07
C LEU A 67 -5.64 0.24 -4.50
N ALA A 68 -5.51 1.25 -3.64
CA ALA A 68 -4.68 2.42 -3.92
C ALA A 68 -3.19 2.05 -4.09
N LYS A 69 -2.65 1.25 -3.15
CA LYS A 69 -1.24 0.83 -3.21
C LYS A 69 -0.98 -0.10 -4.40
N ALA A 70 -1.93 -0.97 -4.74
CA ALA A 70 -1.78 -1.88 -5.87
C ALA A 70 -1.72 -1.13 -7.20
N ALA A 71 -2.54 -0.08 -7.36
CA ALA A 71 -2.49 0.77 -8.54
C ALA A 71 -1.15 1.52 -8.68
N LEU A 72 -0.63 2.04 -7.54
CA LEU A 72 0.66 2.71 -7.50
C LEU A 72 1.80 1.75 -7.86
N TYR A 73 1.86 0.60 -7.18
CA TYR A 73 2.92 -0.38 -7.38
C TYR A 73 2.90 -0.97 -8.80
N ALA A 74 1.72 -1.27 -9.34
CA ALA A 74 1.59 -1.73 -10.73
C ALA A 74 2.15 -0.70 -11.73
N GLY A 75 1.93 0.60 -11.49
CA GLY A 75 2.54 1.66 -12.28
C GLY A 75 4.07 1.66 -12.19
N VAL A 76 4.62 1.47 -11.00
CA VAL A 76 6.08 1.35 -10.79
C VAL A 76 6.64 0.13 -11.54
N LYS A 77 5.99 -1.05 -11.44
CA LYS A 77 6.41 -2.26 -12.14
C LYS A 77 6.41 -2.08 -13.66
N LEU A 78 5.40 -1.42 -14.23
CA LEU A 78 5.40 -1.11 -15.66
C LEU A 78 6.59 -0.24 -16.09
N LEU A 79 6.99 0.72 -15.25
CA LEU A 79 8.18 1.53 -15.54
C LEU A 79 9.46 0.70 -15.41
N MET A 80 9.57 -0.16 -14.41
CA MET A 80 10.71 -1.06 -14.24
C MET A 80 10.84 -2.04 -15.42
N ASP A 81 9.73 -2.58 -15.92
CA ASP A 81 9.72 -3.47 -17.09
C ASP A 81 10.22 -2.76 -18.36
N ARG A 82 9.90 -1.47 -18.52
CA ARG A 82 10.38 -0.65 -19.65
C ARG A 82 11.87 -0.30 -19.56
N PHE A 83 12.38 -0.17 -18.36
CA PHE A 83 13.79 0.10 -18.06
C PHE A 83 14.49 -1.14 -17.50
N PRO A 84 14.46 -2.28 -18.07
CA PRO A 84 14.79 -3.64 -17.62
C PRO A 84 15.67 -3.68 -16.35
N VAL A 85 15.17 -3.11 -15.25
CA VAL A 85 15.86 -3.07 -13.96
C VAL A 85 15.24 -4.08 -13.00
N GLN A 86 16.09 -4.77 -12.22
CA GLN A 86 15.65 -5.76 -11.25
C GLN A 86 15.36 -5.16 -9.87
N GLY A 87 15.80 -3.93 -9.62
CA GLY A 87 15.63 -3.22 -8.36
C GLY A 87 15.94 -1.74 -8.51
N VAL A 88 15.84 -1.02 -7.41
CA VAL A 88 16.14 0.41 -7.32
C VAL A 88 17.15 0.67 -6.21
N ASP A 89 18.15 1.50 -6.47
CA ASP A 89 19.20 1.85 -5.51
C ASP A 89 18.78 2.99 -4.57
N GLU A 90 17.90 3.87 -5.05
CA GLU A 90 17.43 5.03 -4.31
C GLU A 90 15.96 5.33 -4.65
N ILE A 91 15.18 5.75 -3.65
CA ILE A 91 13.80 6.21 -3.81
C ILE A 91 13.68 7.63 -3.26
N ARG A 92 13.22 8.56 -4.09
CA ARG A 92 12.94 9.94 -3.70
C ARG A 92 11.43 10.19 -3.72
N ILE A 93 10.84 10.38 -2.54
CA ILE A 93 9.41 10.61 -2.40
C ILE A 93 9.15 12.11 -2.45
N ALA A 94 8.46 12.57 -3.49
CA ALA A 94 8.11 13.97 -3.68
C ALA A 94 6.65 14.25 -3.28
N GLY A 95 6.40 15.47 -2.81
CA GLY A 95 5.06 15.95 -2.48
C GLY A 95 4.79 16.07 -0.99
N ALA A 96 3.77 16.85 -0.64
CA ALA A 96 3.39 17.13 0.75
C ALA A 96 2.98 15.87 1.52
N PHE A 97 2.27 14.95 0.87
CA PHE A 97 1.91 13.66 1.47
C PHE A 97 3.15 12.80 1.72
N GLY A 98 4.02 12.66 0.71
CA GLY A 98 5.25 11.86 0.80
C GLY A 98 6.23 12.35 1.88
N SER A 99 6.18 13.65 2.23
CA SER A 99 7.02 14.22 3.30
C SER A 99 6.64 13.74 4.70
N ASN A 100 5.45 13.18 4.87
CA ASN A 100 4.90 12.76 6.16
C ASN A 100 4.67 11.24 6.25
N VAL A 101 5.00 10.49 5.21
CA VAL A 101 4.88 9.03 5.21
C VAL A 101 6.21 8.42 5.65
N ASP A 102 6.16 7.56 6.65
CA ASP A 102 7.33 6.78 7.06
C ASP A 102 7.66 5.74 5.98
N SER A 103 8.92 5.72 5.53
CA SER A 103 9.41 4.84 4.47
C SER A 103 9.30 3.35 4.82
N LYS A 104 9.46 3.00 6.10
CA LYS A 104 9.27 1.62 6.60
C LYS A 104 7.86 1.12 6.32
N TYR A 105 6.85 1.90 6.70
CA TYR A 105 5.45 1.49 6.48
C TYR A 105 5.03 1.60 5.02
N ALA A 106 5.54 2.59 4.28
CA ALA A 106 5.30 2.66 2.84
C ALA A 106 5.79 1.41 2.11
N MET A 107 6.98 0.93 2.46
CA MET A 107 7.57 -0.27 1.88
C MET A 107 6.89 -1.54 2.41
N LEU A 108 6.61 -1.63 3.70
CA LEU A 108 5.93 -2.77 4.33
C LEU A 108 4.53 -3.01 3.73
N LEU A 109 3.82 -1.95 3.39
CA LEU A 109 2.55 -2.07 2.70
C LEU A 109 2.69 -2.32 1.19
N GLY A 110 3.88 -2.14 0.61
CA GLY A 110 4.10 -2.22 -0.82
C GLY A 110 3.54 -1.02 -1.59
N LEU A 111 3.66 0.19 -1.03
CA LEU A 111 3.43 1.45 -1.74
C LEU A 111 4.62 1.81 -2.64
N ILE A 112 5.83 1.42 -2.22
CA ILE A 112 7.10 1.62 -2.92
C ILE A 112 7.82 0.28 -3.05
N PRO A 113 8.68 0.09 -4.06
CA PRO A 113 9.46 -1.13 -4.24
C PRO A 113 10.49 -1.33 -3.13
N ASP A 114 11.02 -2.57 -3.06
CA ASP A 114 12.07 -2.93 -2.11
C ASP A 114 13.35 -2.10 -2.35
N CYS A 115 13.85 -1.47 -1.30
CA CYS A 115 15.06 -0.67 -1.30
C CYS A 115 15.62 -0.61 0.12
N ALA A 116 16.91 -0.35 0.28
CA ALA A 116 17.46 -0.10 1.62
C ALA A 116 16.84 1.16 2.23
N LEU A 117 16.25 1.06 3.42
CA LEU A 117 15.52 2.17 4.08
C LEU A 117 16.33 3.49 4.16
N PRO A 118 17.66 3.49 4.42
CA PRO A 118 18.44 4.72 4.40
C PRO A 118 18.50 5.43 3.04
N HIS A 119 18.21 4.72 1.96
CA HIS A 119 18.18 5.27 0.60
C HIS A 119 16.79 5.74 0.17
N VAL A 120 15.81 5.66 1.06
CA VAL A 120 14.47 6.22 0.81
C VAL A 120 14.38 7.58 1.47
N THR A 121 14.31 8.65 0.67
CA THR A 121 14.35 10.03 1.15
C THR A 121 13.14 10.83 0.70
N SER A 122 12.66 11.72 1.57
CA SER A 122 11.66 12.72 1.17
C SER A 122 12.36 13.97 0.63
N VAL A 123 11.94 14.40 -0.56
CA VAL A 123 12.44 15.62 -1.21
C VAL A 123 11.46 16.80 -1.11
N GLY A 124 10.41 16.65 -0.30
CA GLY A 124 9.42 17.69 -0.05
C GLY A 124 8.65 18.08 -1.31
N ASN A 125 8.26 19.34 -1.43
CA ASN A 125 7.52 19.84 -2.58
C ASN A 125 8.46 20.15 -3.76
N ALA A 126 8.91 19.12 -4.46
CA ALA A 126 9.82 19.23 -5.61
C ALA A 126 9.21 20.09 -6.74
N ALA A 127 7.89 20.00 -6.97
CA ALA A 127 7.21 20.81 -8.00
C ALA A 127 7.32 22.31 -7.69
N SER A 128 7.12 22.72 -6.45
CA SER A 128 7.27 24.11 -6.02
C SER A 128 8.71 24.60 -6.16
N THR A 129 9.68 23.72 -5.85
CA THR A 129 11.11 24.04 -6.01
C THR A 129 11.46 24.23 -7.50
N GLY A 130 11.01 23.32 -8.37
CA GLY A 130 11.19 23.44 -9.81
C GLY A 130 10.55 24.68 -10.40
N LEU A 131 9.35 25.04 -9.92
CA LEU A 131 8.64 26.26 -10.34
C LEU A 131 9.45 27.52 -9.96
N ARG A 132 10.01 27.60 -8.75
CA ARG A 132 10.86 28.72 -8.32
C ARG A 132 12.12 28.82 -9.16
N ILE A 133 12.77 27.71 -9.47
CA ILE A 133 13.94 27.68 -10.37
C ILE A 133 13.57 28.21 -11.73
N ALA A 134 12.50 27.72 -12.33
CA ALA A 134 12.02 28.18 -13.63
C ALA A 134 11.62 29.67 -13.67
N LEU A 135 11.10 30.19 -12.55
CA LEU A 135 10.76 31.62 -12.43
C LEU A 135 12.00 32.51 -12.42
N LEU A 136 13.05 32.10 -11.71
CA LEU A 136 14.24 32.89 -11.44
C LEU A 136 15.36 32.72 -12.48
N ASN A 137 15.33 31.62 -13.26
CA ASN A 137 16.39 31.29 -14.23
C ASN A 137 15.83 31.03 -15.62
N GLN A 138 16.30 31.83 -16.60
CA GLN A 138 15.86 31.73 -17.99
C GLN A 138 16.37 30.45 -18.68
N GLU A 139 17.60 30.04 -18.41
CA GLU A 139 18.19 28.81 -18.99
C GLU A 139 17.42 27.58 -18.52
N SER A 140 17.08 27.49 -17.23
CA SER A 140 16.29 26.41 -16.69
C SER A 140 14.89 26.29 -17.34
N ARG A 141 14.30 27.37 -17.83
CA ARG A 141 13.05 27.31 -18.63
C ARG A 141 13.27 26.66 -19.98
N VAL A 142 14.39 26.93 -20.63
CA VAL A 142 14.76 26.30 -21.91
C VAL A 142 15.00 24.81 -21.72
N ASP A 143 15.75 24.44 -20.68
CA ASP A 143 16.03 23.05 -20.32
C ASP A 143 14.74 22.29 -20.00
N LEU A 144 13.84 22.90 -19.22
CA LEU A 144 12.54 22.32 -18.90
C LEU A 144 11.71 22.09 -20.15
N ALA A 145 11.65 23.06 -21.07
CA ALA A 145 10.92 22.93 -22.33
C ALA A 145 11.50 21.83 -23.23
N ALA A 146 12.82 21.64 -23.21
CA ALA A 146 13.49 20.54 -23.92
C ALA A 146 13.20 19.18 -23.25
N LEU A 147 13.23 19.12 -21.91
CA LEU A 147 12.96 17.91 -21.16
C LEU A 147 11.53 17.40 -21.38
N VAL A 148 10.53 18.29 -21.33
CA VAL A 148 9.11 17.93 -21.52
C VAL A 148 8.87 17.24 -22.86
N LYS A 149 9.60 17.61 -23.91
CA LYS A 149 9.49 16.97 -25.25
C LYS A 149 10.03 15.52 -25.27
N ARG A 150 10.80 15.12 -24.26
CA ARG A 150 11.38 13.78 -24.14
C ARG A 150 10.59 12.88 -23.21
N VAL A 151 9.58 13.44 -22.51
CA VAL A 151 8.74 12.64 -21.60
C VAL A 151 7.83 11.74 -22.40
N GLU A 152 7.92 10.45 -22.13
CA GLU A 152 7.01 9.44 -22.66
C GLU A 152 5.97 9.09 -21.60
N LYS A 153 4.70 9.08 -22.01
CA LYS A 153 3.58 8.72 -21.14
C LYS A 153 3.27 7.24 -21.29
N VAL A 154 3.22 6.52 -20.17
CA VAL A 154 2.73 5.14 -20.11
C VAL A 154 1.26 5.17 -19.72
N GLU A 155 0.38 4.75 -20.63
CA GLU A 155 -1.07 4.69 -20.39
C GLU A 155 -1.43 3.37 -19.73
N THR A 156 -1.57 3.37 -18.41
CA THR A 156 -1.85 2.15 -17.61
C THR A 156 -3.12 1.42 -18.05
N ALA A 157 -4.12 2.16 -18.58
CA ALA A 157 -5.39 1.58 -19.02
C ALA A 157 -5.27 0.65 -20.24
N VAL A 158 -4.21 0.79 -21.05
CA VAL A 158 -3.98 -0.01 -22.26
C VAL A 158 -2.76 -0.93 -22.17
N GLU A 159 -2.02 -0.88 -21.06
CA GLU A 159 -0.86 -1.74 -20.84
C GLU A 159 -1.29 -3.15 -20.43
N PRO A 160 -0.98 -4.18 -21.22
CA PRO A 160 -1.45 -5.56 -20.95
C PRO A 160 -0.99 -6.11 -19.60
N ALA A 161 0.23 -5.76 -19.16
CA ALA A 161 0.81 -6.24 -17.92
C ALA A 161 0.24 -5.55 -16.67
N PHE A 162 -0.45 -4.41 -16.80
CA PHE A 162 -0.97 -3.66 -15.65
C PHE A 162 -1.87 -4.51 -14.76
N GLN A 163 -2.81 -5.24 -15.34
CA GLN A 163 -3.77 -6.05 -14.60
C GLN A 163 -3.09 -7.15 -13.77
N GLN A 164 -2.05 -7.78 -14.32
CA GLN A 164 -1.28 -8.79 -13.60
C GLN A 164 -0.52 -8.16 -12.43
N HIS A 165 0.24 -7.09 -12.68
CA HIS A 165 0.95 -6.36 -11.63
C HIS A 165 0.01 -5.85 -10.54
N PHE A 166 -1.18 -5.36 -10.90
CA PHE A 166 -2.18 -4.91 -9.95
C PHE A 166 -2.66 -6.04 -9.03
N ILE A 167 -2.98 -7.23 -9.60
CA ILE A 167 -3.44 -8.39 -8.82
C ILE A 167 -2.34 -8.87 -7.87
N GLU A 168 -1.10 -8.93 -8.34
CA GLU A 168 0.05 -9.35 -7.52
C GLU A 168 0.34 -8.35 -6.39
N ALA A 169 0.20 -7.07 -6.69
CA ALA A 169 0.36 -5.98 -5.74
C ALA A 169 -0.80 -5.85 -4.74
N MET A 170 -1.88 -6.59 -4.83
CA MET A 170 -2.94 -6.59 -3.81
C MET A 170 -2.49 -7.22 -2.49
N ALA A 171 -1.54 -8.16 -2.51
CA ALA A 171 -0.96 -8.73 -1.29
C ALA A 171 -0.06 -7.70 -0.56
N ILE A 172 0.17 -7.89 0.73
CA ILE A 172 0.98 -7.02 1.59
C ILE A 172 2.24 -7.78 2.02
N PRO A 173 3.44 -7.28 1.69
CA PRO A 173 3.73 -6.16 0.79
C PRO A 173 3.40 -6.45 -0.68
N HIS A 174 3.69 -7.65 -1.19
CA HIS A 174 3.48 -8.09 -2.55
C HIS A 174 3.39 -9.61 -2.62
N LYS A 175 2.75 -10.15 -3.66
CA LYS A 175 2.55 -11.60 -3.79
C LYS A 175 3.83 -12.34 -4.15
N THR A 176 4.64 -11.77 -5.00
CA THR A 176 5.84 -12.40 -5.60
C THR A 176 7.15 -11.69 -5.28
N ASP A 177 7.15 -10.37 -5.17
CA ASP A 177 8.36 -9.60 -4.84
C ASP A 177 8.73 -9.83 -3.37
N PRO A 178 9.98 -10.24 -3.05
CA PRO A 178 10.33 -10.79 -1.73
C PRO A 178 10.55 -9.74 -0.64
N PHE A 179 10.76 -8.48 -1.00
CA PHE A 179 11.09 -7.39 -0.06
C PHE A 179 12.24 -7.73 0.90
N SER A 180 13.31 -8.31 0.33
CA SER A 180 14.46 -8.84 1.10
C SER A 180 15.16 -7.74 1.88
N LEU A 181 15.43 -6.59 1.22
CA LEU A 181 16.15 -5.47 1.84
C LEU A 181 15.36 -4.86 3.01
N LEU A 182 14.04 -4.77 2.87
CA LEU A 182 13.18 -4.36 3.98
C LEU A 182 13.30 -5.33 5.16
N PHE A 183 13.11 -6.63 4.92
CA PHE A 183 13.10 -7.65 5.97
C PHE A 183 14.48 -8.04 6.51
N GLU A 184 15.56 -7.48 6.00
CA GLU A 184 16.87 -7.46 6.66
C GLU A 184 16.95 -6.38 7.75
N GLN A 185 16.10 -5.35 7.68
CA GLN A 185 16.14 -4.18 8.57
C GLN A 185 14.98 -4.13 9.57
N ILE A 186 13.90 -4.87 9.31
CA ILE A 186 12.75 -4.99 10.22
C ILE A 186 12.38 -6.45 10.45
N GLU A 187 11.74 -6.71 11.57
CA GLU A 187 11.21 -8.04 11.86
C GLU A 187 10.07 -8.40 10.90
N ARG A 188 10.07 -9.64 10.41
CA ARG A 188 8.98 -10.13 9.56
C ARG A 188 7.70 -10.26 10.37
N PRO A 189 6.54 -9.90 9.79
CA PRO A 189 5.25 -10.17 10.43
C PRO A 189 5.11 -11.65 10.79
N PRO A 190 4.47 -11.97 11.92
CA PRO A 190 4.26 -13.35 12.31
C PRO A 190 3.43 -14.09 11.25
N PRO A 191 3.76 -15.36 10.95
CA PRO A 191 2.96 -16.15 10.03
C PRO A 191 1.54 -16.31 10.59
N ILE A 192 0.55 -15.89 9.83
CA ILE A 192 -0.86 -16.07 10.17
C ILE A 192 -1.31 -17.39 9.55
N ALA A 193 -1.75 -18.33 10.38
CA ALA A 193 -2.36 -19.56 9.91
C ALA A 193 -3.60 -19.21 9.06
N ALA A 194 -3.70 -19.78 7.85
CA ALA A 194 -4.87 -19.59 7.02
C ALA A 194 -6.10 -20.10 7.78
N GLU A 195 -7.03 -19.20 8.10
CA GLU A 195 -8.30 -19.62 8.68
C GLU A 195 -9.02 -20.52 7.65
N PRO A 196 -9.52 -21.68 8.05
CA PRO A 196 -10.25 -22.55 7.14
C PRO A 196 -11.48 -21.78 6.64
N LEU A 197 -11.59 -21.63 5.32
CA LEU A 197 -12.77 -21.07 4.68
C LEU A 197 -13.97 -21.89 5.13
N ILE A 198 -14.79 -21.36 6.03
CA ILE A 198 -16.07 -21.98 6.44
C ILE A 198 -16.95 -22.02 5.19
N ARG A 199 -16.86 -23.14 4.46
CA ARG A 199 -17.76 -23.44 3.36
C ARG A 199 -19.18 -23.52 3.93
N ARG A 200 -19.95 -22.42 3.80
CA ARG A 200 -21.38 -22.45 4.09
C ARG A 200 -22.01 -23.59 3.28
N ARG A 201 -22.41 -24.66 3.96
CA ARG A 201 -23.37 -25.61 3.43
C ARG A 201 -24.59 -24.82 2.93
N ARG A 202 -24.80 -24.80 1.62
CA ARG A 202 -26.07 -24.39 1.02
C ARG A 202 -27.15 -25.26 1.67
N ASN A 203 -27.94 -24.68 2.58
CA ASN A 203 -29.17 -25.33 3.04
C ASN A 203 -30.07 -25.54 1.80
N ASN A 204 -30.11 -26.75 1.30
CA ASN A 204 -31.16 -27.22 0.42
C ASN A 204 -32.47 -27.10 1.22
N ARG A 205 -33.28 -26.11 0.91
CA ARG A 205 -34.68 -26.13 1.32
C ARG A 205 -35.32 -27.34 0.64
N PRO A 206 -36.03 -28.24 1.36
CA PRO A 206 -36.86 -29.24 0.74
C PRO A 206 -37.98 -28.53 -0.02
N GLN A 207 -38.15 -28.86 -1.29
CA GLN A 207 -39.35 -28.48 -2.03
C GLN A 207 -40.52 -29.20 -1.36
N ALA A 208 -41.47 -28.43 -0.84
CA ALA A 208 -42.77 -28.95 -0.42
C ALA A 208 -43.55 -29.36 -1.67
N SER A 209 -43.76 -30.63 -1.81
CA SER A 209 -44.70 -31.22 -2.73
C SER A 209 -46.14 -30.99 -2.22
N SER A 210 -46.94 -30.33 -3.01
CA SER A 210 -48.42 -30.48 -3.03
C SER A 210 -48.91 -30.06 -4.39
#